data_2713f6d2219692c120ade205c7d08d44
#
_entry.id   2713f6d2219692c120ade205c7d08d44
#
_cell.length_a   1.000
_cell.length_b   1.000
_cell.length_c   1.000
_cell.angle_alpha   90.00
_cell.angle_beta   90.00
_cell.angle_gamma   90.00
#
_symmetry.space_group_name_H-M   'P 1'
#
loop_
_entity.id
_entity.type
_entity.pdbx_description
1 polymer ?
#
loop_
_entity_poly.entity_id
_entity_poly.type
_entity_poly.pdbx_seq_one_letter_code
_entity_poly.pdbx_strand_id
1 'polypeptide(L)'
;REEYLLLKLVQATIHTHAPRIASLSDWATPLHAPFQRMLIHLTCGVRERTYLCAMLTPPMSRLLSESHLELDAVAALRTHADMDAALEEPATRAEFLHRLQALRAVCETFVNALRAASPPTPYGLQFVARAHFDALRTQFPHAHHTDIVRAVAYTLYHSYIHPAIVAPEAYGMPSPSDHARRQLACLSHTLHQIARGTPFDDADRYLQPLNEYVLDASTRVHHWVQTLLDTYVDAEHHFGLDEWTDLGSTHARPVIYISPNEVYAIHQLLCTNVASLTDSHDALAELLTQLGTPPVSTTPELSRARDGEVTLA
;
A
#
# COMPACT_ATOMS: atom_id res chain seq x y z
N ARG A 1 14.13 11.37 -12.71
CA ARG A 1 15.23 10.45 -12.34
C ARG A 1 15.06 9.85 -10.94
N GLU A 2 14.80 10.66 -9.91
CA GLU A 2 14.63 10.19 -8.54
C GLU A 2 13.47 9.21 -8.41
N GLU A 3 12.31 9.53 -8.97
CA GLU A 3 11.15 8.65 -8.99
C GLU A 3 11.45 7.30 -9.66
N TYR A 4 12.14 7.31 -10.79
CA TYR A 4 12.59 6.08 -11.48
C TYR A 4 13.47 5.22 -10.59
N LEU A 5 14.48 5.82 -9.93
CA LEU A 5 15.40 5.10 -9.06
C LEU A 5 14.68 4.53 -7.82
N LEU A 6 13.73 5.29 -7.25
CA LEU A 6 12.90 4.82 -6.14
C LEU A 6 12.05 3.62 -6.56
N LEU A 7 11.40 3.67 -7.72
CA LEU A 7 10.62 2.56 -8.25
C LEU A 7 11.48 1.32 -8.53
N LYS A 8 12.67 1.49 -9.10
CA LYS A 8 13.62 0.38 -9.30
C LYS A 8 14.11 -0.21 -7.98
N LEU A 9 14.31 0.60 -6.94
CA LEU A 9 14.64 0.12 -5.61
C LEU A 9 13.50 -0.70 -4.99
N VAL A 10 12.26 -0.22 -5.14
CA VAL A 10 11.05 -0.98 -4.72
C VAL A 10 10.99 -2.31 -5.47
N GLN A 11 11.19 -2.31 -6.78
CA GLN A 11 11.22 -3.52 -7.60
C GLN A 11 12.29 -4.50 -7.12
N ALA A 12 13.52 -4.03 -6.89
CA ALA A 12 14.61 -4.87 -6.39
C ALA A 12 14.30 -5.49 -5.03
N THR A 13 13.69 -4.74 -4.11
CA THR A 13 13.29 -5.27 -2.79
C THR A 13 12.17 -6.31 -2.90
N ILE A 14 11.21 -6.12 -3.81
CA ILE A 14 10.16 -7.10 -4.11
C ILE A 14 10.79 -8.40 -4.63
N HIS A 15 11.66 -8.32 -5.63
CA HIS A 15 12.34 -9.48 -6.20
C HIS A 15 13.25 -10.21 -5.21
N THR A 16 13.92 -9.47 -4.32
CA THR A 16 14.75 -10.08 -3.25
C THR A 16 13.91 -10.79 -2.19
N HIS A 17 12.68 -10.32 -1.97
CA HIS A 17 11.78 -10.92 -0.98
C HIS A 17 11.04 -12.15 -1.53
N ALA A 18 10.64 -12.14 -2.80
CA ALA A 18 9.82 -13.18 -3.41
C ALA A 18 10.36 -14.61 -3.20
N PRO A 19 11.67 -14.91 -3.36
CA PRO A 19 12.20 -16.26 -3.16
C PRO A 19 12.09 -16.79 -1.73
N ARG A 20 11.83 -15.91 -0.74
CA ARG A 20 11.69 -16.30 0.69
C ARG A 20 10.28 -16.74 1.04
N ILE A 21 9.33 -16.61 0.12
CA ILE A 21 7.92 -16.90 0.33
C ILE A 21 7.60 -18.31 -0.16
N ALA A 22 6.99 -19.12 0.71
CA ALA A 22 6.67 -20.51 0.42
C ALA A 22 5.34 -20.68 -0.33
N SER A 23 4.37 -19.78 -0.11
CA SER A 23 3.06 -19.86 -0.75
C SER A 23 2.49 -18.47 -1.11
N LEU A 24 1.54 -18.42 -2.05
CA LEU A 24 0.83 -17.17 -2.38
C LEU A 24 0.05 -16.61 -1.18
N SER A 25 -0.42 -17.47 -0.27
CA SER A 25 -1.08 -17.03 0.96
C SER A 25 -0.13 -16.31 1.91
N ASP A 26 1.14 -16.73 1.96
CA ASP A 26 2.16 -16.07 2.78
C ASP A 26 2.50 -14.67 2.23
N TRP A 27 2.46 -14.49 0.90
CA TRP A 27 2.60 -13.17 0.28
C TRP A 27 1.51 -12.21 0.72
N ALA A 28 0.29 -12.71 0.84
CA ALA A 28 -0.86 -11.97 1.30
C ALA A 28 -0.87 -11.70 2.83
N THR A 29 0.04 -12.29 3.58
CA THR A 29 0.14 -12.05 5.03
C THR A 29 0.98 -10.79 5.25
N PRO A 30 0.52 -9.81 6.06
CA PRO A 30 1.28 -8.61 6.36
C PRO A 30 2.48 -8.95 7.26
N LEU A 31 3.46 -9.61 6.70
CA LEU A 31 4.78 -9.71 7.27
C LEU A 31 5.47 -8.37 7.04
N HIS A 32 6.28 -7.93 8.00
CA HIS A 32 7.03 -6.67 8.01
C HIS A 32 8.08 -6.60 6.87
N ALA A 33 7.68 -6.92 5.64
CA ALA A 33 8.55 -6.90 4.49
C ALA A 33 9.01 -5.45 4.21
N PRO A 34 10.29 -5.22 3.96
CA PRO A 34 10.82 -3.87 3.71
C PRO A 34 10.06 -3.13 2.61
N PHE A 35 9.68 -3.82 1.54
CA PHE A 35 8.94 -3.23 0.43
C PHE A 35 7.56 -2.68 0.84
N GLN A 36 6.88 -3.28 1.81
CA GLN A 36 5.57 -2.78 2.28
C GLN A 36 5.70 -1.42 2.94
N ARG A 37 6.74 -1.22 3.77
CA ARG A 37 7.04 0.10 4.35
C ARG A 37 7.40 1.11 3.26
N MET A 38 8.18 0.70 2.26
CA MET A 38 8.52 1.56 1.12
C MET A 38 7.28 1.95 0.32
N LEU A 39 6.33 1.03 0.12
CA LEU A 39 5.07 1.33 -0.55
C LEU A 39 4.24 2.35 0.24
N ILE A 40 4.13 2.19 1.56
CA ILE A 40 3.43 3.16 2.42
C ILE A 40 4.10 4.55 2.31
N HIS A 41 5.43 4.62 2.30
CA HIS A 41 6.13 5.89 2.09
C HIS A 41 5.93 6.46 0.69
N LEU A 42 5.89 5.62 -0.34
CA LEU A 42 5.58 6.04 -1.71
C LEU A 42 4.21 6.73 -1.78
N THR A 43 3.20 6.21 -1.06
CA THR A 43 1.84 6.81 -1.04
C THR A 43 1.79 8.19 -0.39
N CYS A 44 2.81 8.57 0.39
CA CYS A 44 2.94 9.91 0.95
C CYS A 44 3.46 10.94 -0.06
N GLY A 45 3.92 10.50 -1.23
CA GLY A 45 4.32 11.37 -2.35
C GLY A 45 3.15 12.24 -2.82
N VAL A 46 3.46 13.41 -3.39
CA VAL A 46 2.42 14.41 -3.76
C VAL A 46 1.42 13.82 -4.77
N ARG A 47 1.90 13.09 -5.77
CA ARG A 47 1.05 12.52 -6.84
C ARG A 47 0.12 11.43 -6.29
N GLU A 48 0.67 10.47 -5.57
CA GLU A 48 -0.05 9.36 -4.99
C GLU A 48 -1.05 9.85 -3.96
N ARG A 49 -0.64 10.77 -3.08
CA ARG A 49 -1.53 11.39 -2.10
C ARG A 49 -2.68 12.13 -2.77
N THR A 50 -2.41 12.92 -3.82
CA THR A 50 -3.45 13.63 -4.57
C THR A 50 -4.43 12.65 -5.21
N TYR A 51 -3.92 11.55 -5.79
CA TYR A 51 -4.75 10.49 -6.35
C TYR A 51 -5.62 9.83 -5.29
N LEU A 52 -5.03 9.41 -4.16
CA LEU A 52 -5.76 8.78 -3.07
C LEU A 52 -6.82 9.71 -2.47
N CYS A 53 -6.49 10.99 -2.27
CA CYS A 53 -7.48 11.99 -1.83
C CYS A 53 -8.63 12.12 -2.82
N ALA A 54 -8.35 12.29 -4.10
CA ALA A 54 -9.38 12.47 -5.12
C ALA A 54 -10.28 11.22 -5.26
N MET A 55 -9.69 10.02 -5.15
CA MET A 55 -10.40 8.75 -5.23
C MET A 55 -11.23 8.46 -3.98
N LEU A 56 -10.68 8.71 -2.77
CA LEU A 56 -11.30 8.29 -1.51
C LEU A 56 -12.19 9.35 -0.86
N THR A 57 -11.98 10.65 -1.15
CA THR A 57 -12.81 11.71 -0.55
C THR A 57 -14.30 11.54 -0.85
N PRO A 58 -14.74 11.24 -2.09
CA PRO A 58 -16.17 11.06 -2.37
C PRO A 58 -16.82 9.93 -1.54
N PRO A 59 -16.30 8.70 -1.51
CA PRO A 59 -16.89 7.64 -0.72
C PRO A 59 -16.76 7.86 0.80
N MET A 60 -15.72 8.57 1.26
CA MET A 60 -15.51 8.86 2.69
C MET A 60 -16.34 10.03 3.19
N SER A 61 -16.68 11.00 2.33
CA SER A 61 -17.38 12.22 2.73
C SER A 61 -18.68 11.93 3.47
N ARG A 62 -19.45 10.97 3.00
CA ARG A 62 -20.68 10.52 3.65
C ARG A 62 -20.42 9.97 5.05
N LEU A 63 -19.44 9.10 5.18
CA LEU A 63 -19.07 8.44 6.43
C LEU A 63 -18.50 9.44 7.46
N LEU A 64 -17.77 10.45 6.99
CA LEU A 64 -17.20 11.49 7.86
C LEU A 64 -18.23 12.53 8.31
N SER A 65 -19.28 12.79 7.51
CA SER A 65 -20.29 13.83 7.78
C SER A 65 -21.51 13.30 8.54
N GLU A 66 -21.88 12.01 8.35
CA GLU A 66 -23.08 11.42 8.96
C GLU A 66 -22.73 10.80 10.33
N SER A 67 -23.02 11.55 11.41
CA SER A 67 -22.79 11.08 12.78
C SER A 67 -23.70 9.92 13.22
N HIS A 68 -24.71 9.60 12.44
CA HIS A 68 -25.71 8.55 12.73
C HIS A 68 -25.50 7.28 11.91
N LEU A 69 -24.50 7.26 11.02
CA LEU A 69 -24.24 6.10 10.19
C LEU A 69 -23.57 5.01 11.03
N GLU A 70 -24.27 3.91 11.26
CA GLU A 70 -23.77 2.73 11.97
C GLU A 70 -23.52 1.59 11.00
N LEU A 71 -22.24 1.18 10.88
CA LEU A 71 -21.82 0.08 10.02
C LEU A 71 -21.50 -1.21 10.79
N ASP A 72 -21.28 -1.11 12.11
CA ASP A 72 -20.98 -2.29 12.93
C ASP A 72 -22.26 -3.06 13.24
N ALA A 73 -22.60 -3.99 12.33
CA ALA A 73 -23.76 -4.86 12.50
C ALA A 73 -23.64 -5.75 13.74
N VAL A 74 -22.42 -6.21 14.06
CA VAL A 74 -22.17 -7.08 15.22
C VAL A 74 -22.35 -6.32 16.54
N ALA A 75 -22.10 -5.01 16.56
CA ALA A 75 -22.34 -4.19 17.75
C ALA A 75 -23.81 -4.20 18.20
N ALA A 76 -24.76 -4.31 17.26
CA ALA A 76 -26.17 -4.45 17.60
C ALA A 76 -26.46 -5.74 18.41
N LEU A 77 -25.69 -6.78 18.18
CA LEU A 77 -25.83 -8.07 18.86
C LEU A 77 -25.05 -8.15 20.18
N ARG A 78 -23.90 -7.46 20.27
CA ARG A 78 -23.03 -7.48 21.48
C ARG A 78 -23.65 -6.90 22.73
N THR A 79 -24.75 -6.18 22.61
CA THR A 79 -25.51 -5.66 23.77
C THR A 79 -26.30 -6.75 24.49
N HIS A 80 -26.44 -7.92 23.88
CA HIS A 80 -27.19 -9.08 24.43
C HIS A 80 -26.21 -10.15 24.94
N ALA A 81 -26.61 -10.88 25.97
CA ALA A 81 -25.79 -11.94 26.56
C ALA A 81 -25.62 -13.15 25.59
N ASP A 82 -26.64 -13.40 24.76
CA ASP A 82 -26.62 -14.40 23.71
C ASP A 82 -26.96 -13.72 22.37
N MET A 83 -26.01 -13.66 21.47
CA MET A 83 -26.16 -13.00 20.18
C MET A 83 -27.08 -13.78 19.22
N ASP A 84 -27.14 -15.10 19.33
CA ASP A 84 -28.03 -15.91 18.48
C ASP A 84 -29.49 -15.75 18.93
N ALA A 85 -29.74 -15.76 20.21
CA ALA A 85 -31.07 -15.45 20.75
C ALA A 85 -31.52 -14.01 20.44
N ALA A 86 -30.58 -13.06 20.39
CA ALA A 86 -30.86 -11.68 20.02
C ALA A 86 -31.36 -11.55 18.56
N LEU A 87 -30.90 -12.40 17.66
CA LEU A 87 -31.36 -12.43 16.25
C LEU A 87 -32.80 -12.97 16.10
N GLU A 88 -33.34 -13.65 17.10
CA GLU A 88 -34.75 -14.07 17.10
C GLU A 88 -35.69 -12.90 17.41
N GLU A 89 -35.20 -11.86 18.08
CA GLU A 89 -35.96 -10.65 18.37
C GLU A 89 -36.13 -9.80 17.08
N PRO A 90 -37.36 -9.51 16.64
CA PRO A 90 -37.60 -8.83 15.38
C PRO A 90 -36.96 -7.46 15.26
N ALA A 91 -36.90 -6.67 16.35
CA ALA A 91 -36.32 -5.33 16.35
C ALA A 91 -34.80 -5.39 16.22
N THR A 92 -34.13 -6.24 16.98
CA THR A 92 -32.66 -6.45 16.93
C THR A 92 -32.23 -7.00 15.59
N ARG A 93 -32.99 -7.97 15.05
CA ARG A 93 -32.75 -8.51 13.71
C ARG A 93 -32.90 -7.45 12.63
N ALA A 94 -33.90 -6.60 12.70
CA ALA A 94 -34.12 -5.53 11.72
C ALA A 94 -32.96 -4.53 11.75
N GLU A 95 -32.51 -4.13 12.92
CA GLU A 95 -31.36 -3.24 13.09
C GLU A 95 -30.07 -3.88 12.58
N PHE A 96 -29.81 -5.14 12.90
CA PHE A 96 -28.66 -5.89 12.39
C PHE A 96 -28.64 -5.94 10.85
N LEU A 97 -29.76 -6.29 10.23
CA LEU A 97 -29.86 -6.34 8.76
C LEU A 97 -29.71 -4.95 8.13
N HIS A 98 -30.26 -3.91 8.76
CA HIS A 98 -30.09 -2.54 8.31
C HIS A 98 -28.62 -2.11 8.27
N ARG A 99 -27.86 -2.43 9.35
CA ARG A 99 -26.43 -2.13 9.41
C ARG A 99 -25.60 -2.94 8.40
N LEU A 100 -25.93 -4.21 8.16
CA LEU A 100 -25.31 -5.01 7.10
C LEU A 100 -25.53 -4.40 5.72
N GLN A 101 -26.76 -3.94 5.45
CA GLN A 101 -27.08 -3.28 4.19
C GLN A 101 -26.33 -1.94 4.04
N ALA A 102 -26.24 -1.16 5.12
CA ALA A 102 -25.47 0.08 5.14
C ALA A 102 -23.98 -0.19 4.88
N LEU A 103 -23.39 -1.17 5.54
CA LEU A 103 -22.00 -1.59 5.35
C LEU A 103 -21.75 -2.00 3.89
N ARG A 104 -22.61 -2.85 3.32
CA ARG A 104 -22.54 -3.23 1.91
C ARG A 104 -22.60 -2.02 0.98
N ALA A 105 -23.54 -1.12 1.21
CA ALA A 105 -23.72 0.07 0.38
C ALA A 105 -22.50 0.99 0.42
N VAL A 106 -21.87 1.17 1.59
CA VAL A 106 -20.64 1.95 1.74
C VAL A 106 -19.48 1.24 1.04
N CYS A 107 -19.27 -0.07 1.27
CA CYS A 107 -18.24 -0.84 0.56
C CYS A 107 -18.38 -0.70 -0.96
N GLU A 108 -19.61 -0.72 -1.47
CA GLU A 108 -19.89 -0.57 -2.90
C GLU A 108 -19.39 0.77 -3.45
N THR A 109 -19.52 1.86 -2.68
CA THR A 109 -18.99 3.17 -3.10
C THR A 109 -17.47 3.17 -3.21
N PHE A 110 -16.77 2.47 -2.32
CA PHE A 110 -15.29 2.31 -2.37
C PHE A 110 -14.85 1.44 -3.54
N VAL A 111 -15.51 0.31 -3.78
CA VAL A 111 -15.19 -0.58 -4.91
C VAL A 111 -15.42 0.15 -6.25
N ASN A 112 -16.47 0.94 -6.35
CA ASN A 112 -16.73 1.75 -7.54
C ASN A 112 -15.72 2.89 -7.71
N ALA A 113 -15.25 3.50 -6.63
CA ALA A 113 -14.21 4.53 -6.67
C ALA A 113 -12.88 4.00 -7.23
N LEU A 114 -12.48 2.77 -6.88
CA LEU A 114 -11.29 2.11 -7.44
C LEU A 114 -11.37 1.95 -8.97
N ARG A 115 -12.58 1.73 -9.50
CA ARG A 115 -12.82 1.52 -10.92
C ARG A 115 -13.06 2.79 -11.72
N ALA A 116 -13.22 3.91 -11.02
CA ALA A 116 -13.41 5.18 -11.69
C ALA A 116 -12.16 5.57 -12.49
N ALA A 117 -12.35 5.99 -13.74
CA ALA A 117 -11.24 6.41 -14.61
C ALA A 117 -10.63 7.78 -14.23
N SER A 118 -11.23 8.46 -13.27
CA SER A 118 -10.80 9.78 -12.80
C SER A 118 -10.68 9.79 -11.27
N PRO A 119 -9.57 10.26 -10.74
CA PRO A 119 -8.39 10.76 -11.45
C PRO A 119 -7.58 9.66 -12.15
N PRO A 120 -6.71 10.01 -13.13
CA PRO A 120 -5.88 9.02 -13.80
C PRO A 120 -4.93 8.35 -12.81
N THR A 121 -4.79 7.05 -12.96
CA THR A 121 -3.95 6.24 -12.07
C THR A 121 -2.48 6.66 -12.16
N PRO A 122 -1.79 6.92 -11.04
CA PRO A 122 -0.36 7.23 -11.06
C PRO A 122 0.47 6.10 -11.65
N TYR A 123 1.50 6.46 -12.40
CA TYR A 123 2.42 5.48 -12.97
C TYR A 123 3.07 4.59 -11.88
N GLY A 124 3.44 5.17 -10.74
CA GLY A 124 4.03 4.42 -9.63
C GLY A 124 3.17 3.24 -9.16
N LEU A 125 1.84 3.38 -9.15
CA LEU A 125 0.92 2.30 -8.79
C LEU A 125 0.90 1.19 -9.86
N GLN A 126 0.91 1.55 -11.16
CA GLN A 126 0.98 0.57 -12.26
C GLN A 126 2.32 -0.19 -12.22
N PHE A 127 3.43 0.53 -12.01
CA PHE A 127 4.76 -0.06 -11.88
C PHE A 127 4.83 -1.06 -10.72
N VAL A 128 4.33 -0.68 -9.54
CA VAL A 128 4.32 -1.53 -8.36
C VAL A 128 3.45 -2.77 -8.57
N ALA A 129 2.26 -2.62 -9.17
CA ALA A 129 1.40 -3.75 -9.53
C ALA A 129 2.15 -4.74 -10.45
N ARG A 130 2.84 -4.21 -11.47
CA ARG A 130 3.61 -5.02 -12.42
C ARG A 130 4.79 -5.71 -11.75
N ALA A 131 5.55 -5.01 -10.91
CA ALA A 131 6.69 -5.58 -10.19
C ALA A 131 6.28 -6.74 -9.28
N HIS A 132 5.16 -6.60 -8.55
CA HIS A 132 4.62 -7.70 -7.75
C HIS A 132 4.17 -8.88 -8.61
N PHE A 133 3.45 -8.61 -9.69
CA PHE A 133 2.97 -9.66 -10.60
C PHE A 133 4.13 -10.47 -11.19
N ASP A 134 5.17 -9.81 -11.70
CA ASP A 134 6.32 -10.46 -12.31
C ASP A 134 7.15 -11.27 -11.30
N ALA A 135 7.34 -10.75 -10.08
CA ALA A 135 8.02 -11.45 -9.00
C ALA A 135 7.26 -12.72 -8.58
N LEU A 136 5.94 -12.63 -8.41
CA LEU A 136 5.09 -13.76 -8.05
C LEU A 136 5.00 -14.78 -9.19
N ARG A 137 4.90 -14.32 -10.43
CA ARG A 137 4.89 -15.20 -11.61
C ARG A 137 6.19 -16.00 -11.75
N THR A 138 7.32 -15.36 -11.43
CA THR A 138 8.63 -16.01 -11.42
C THR A 138 8.76 -17.03 -10.29
N GLN A 139 8.29 -16.67 -9.08
CA GLN A 139 8.38 -17.54 -7.91
C GLN A 139 7.40 -18.73 -7.99
N PHE A 140 6.21 -18.52 -8.56
CA PHE A 140 5.14 -19.51 -8.63
C PHE A 140 4.70 -19.76 -10.09
N PRO A 141 5.55 -20.36 -10.94
CA PRO A 141 5.29 -20.51 -12.38
C PRO A 141 4.06 -21.35 -12.71
N HIS A 142 3.63 -22.22 -11.79
CA HIS A 142 2.47 -23.10 -11.94
C HIS A 142 1.19 -22.52 -11.34
N ALA A 143 1.24 -21.37 -10.68
CA ALA A 143 0.06 -20.72 -10.12
C ALA A 143 -0.86 -20.20 -11.22
N HIS A 144 -2.16 -20.26 -10.99
CA HIS A 144 -3.11 -19.65 -11.91
C HIS A 144 -2.94 -18.14 -11.94
N HIS A 145 -3.12 -17.53 -13.11
CA HIS A 145 -3.03 -16.09 -13.29
C HIS A 145 -3.94 -15.32 -12.31
N THR A 146 -5.15 -15.79 -12.12
CA THR A 146 -6.14 -15.21 -11.20
C THR A 146 -5.68 -15.21 -9.75
N ASP A 147 -4.94 -16.23 -9.30
CA ASP A 147 -4.42 -16.30 -7.92
C ASP A 147 -3.28 -15.31 -7.71
N ILE A 148 -2.44 -15.12 -8.73
CA ILE A 148 -1.40 -14.09 -8.70
C ILE A 148 -2.02 -12.69 -8.66
N VAL A 149 -3.00 -12.42 -9.53
CA VAL A 149 -3.73 -11.13 -9.54
C VAL A 149 -4.40 -10.86 -8.19
N ARG A 150 -4.97 -11.89 -7.55
CA ARG A 150 -5.55 -11.80 -6.20
C ARG A 150 -4.49 -11.39 -5.15
N ALA A 151 -3.32 -12.03 -5.17
CA ALA A 151 -2.23 -11.70 -4.26
C ALA A 151 -1.73 -10.27 -4.46
N VAL A 152 -1.62 -9.81 -5.71
CA VAL A 152 -1.28 -8.42 -6.05
C VAL A 152 -2.36 -7.46 -5.55
N ALA A 153 -3.65 -7.76 -5.78
CA ALA A 153 -4.77 -6.93 -5.35
C ALA A 153 -4.77 -6.72 -3.83
N TYR A 154 -4.56 -7.79 -3.09
CA TYR A 154 -4.45 -7.74 -1.65
C TYR A 154 -3.28 -6.85 -1.19
N THR A 155 -2.10 -7.02 -1.80
CA THR A 155 -0.90 -6.24 -1.46
C THR A 155 -1.09 -4.74 -1.74
N LEU A 156 -1.68 -4.39 -2.89
CA LEU A 156 -1.99 -3.01 -3.24
C LEU A 156 -3.03 -2.41 -2.30
N TYR A 157 -4.08 -3.16 -1.97
CA TYR A 157 -5.06 -2.71 -0.99
C TYR A 157 -4.38 -2.44 0.35
N HIS A 158 -3.66 -3.42 0.90
CA HIS A 158 -3.08 -3.35 2.24
C HIS A 158 -2.00 -2.27 2.37
N SER A 159 -1.13 -2.13 1.38
CA SER A 159 0.03 -1.24 1.47
C SER A 159 -0.18 0.14 0.83
N TYR A 160 -1.15 0.28 -0.07
CA TYR A 160 -1.36 1.51 -0.82
C TYR A 160 -2.68 2.20 -0.45
N ILE A 161 -3.79 1.46 -0.34
CA ILE A 161 -5.14 2.04 -0.15
C ILE A 161 -5.54 2.09 1.32
N HIS A 162 -5.39 0.96 2.02
CA HIS A 162 -5.81 0.80 3.42
C HIS A 162 -5.27 1.88 4.38
N PRO A 163 -3.97 2.28 4.32
CA PRO A 163 -3.46 3.34 5.18
C PRO A 163 -4.21 4.66 5.04
N ALA A 164 -4.64 5.00 3.82
CA ALA A 164 -5.40 6.23 3.56
C ALA A 164 -6.85 6.15 4.04
N ILE A 165 -7.41 4.95 4.17
CA ILE A 165 -8.74 4.75 4.77
C ILE A 165 -8.68 4.86 6.29
N VAL A 166 -7.68 4.26 6.93
CA VAL A 166 -7.57 4.19 8.39
C VAL A 166 -7.08 5.50 9.01
N ALA A 167 -6.18 6.19 8.32
CA ALA A 167 -5.60 7.46 8.77
C ALA A 167 -5.73 8.54 7.68
N PRO A 168 -6.96 8.94 7.32
CA PRO A 168 -7.20 9.86 6.19
C PRO A 168 -6.53 11.23 6.37
N GLU A 169 -6.37 11.69 7.61
CA GLU A 169 -5.68 12.94 7.95
C GLU A 169 -4.21 12.95 7.51
N ALA A 170 -3.53 11.81 7.51
CA ALA A 170 -2.15 11.69 7.03
C ALA A 170 -2.04 11.96 5.52
N TYR A 171 -3.14 11.79 4.79
CA TYR A 171 -3.23 11.99 3.35
C TYR A 171 -3.87 13.32 2.95
N GLY A 172 -4.19 14.19 3.94
CA GLY A 172 -4.77 15.51 3.69
C GLY A 172 -6.31 15.52 3.60
N MET A 173 -6.95 14.42 3.97
CA MET A 173 -8.41 14.34 4.13
C MET A 173 -8.82 14.82 5.54
N PRO A 174 -10.10 15.16 5.76
CA PRO A 174 -10.58 15.59 7.08
C PRO A 174 -10.31 14.54 8.16
N SER A 175 -9.92 15.00 9.37
CA SER A 175 -9.72 14.11 10.51
C SER A 175 -11.06 13.53 10.98
N PRO A 176 -11.20 12.19 11.06
CA PRO A 176 -12.42 11.55 11.50
C PRO A 176 -12.63 11.72 13.00
N SER A 177 -13.90 11.82 13.41
CA SER A 177 -14.31 11.70 14.82
C SER A 177 -14.05 10.29 15.34
N ASP A 178 -14.08 10.09 16.67
CA ASP A 178 -13.93 8.74 17.25
C ASP A 178 -15.02 7.77 16.78
N HIS A 179 -16.23 8.29 16.55
CA HIS A 179 -17.32 7.50 15.96
C HIS A 179 -16.94 7.08 14.52
N ALA A 180 -16.58 8.02 13.66
CA ALA A 180 -16.18 7.74 12.28
C ALA A 180 -14.99 6.78 12.20
N ARG A 181 -14.02 6.86 13.12
CA ARG A 181 -12.88 5.90 13.17
C ARG A 181 -13.35 4.47 13.43
N ARG A 182 -14.35 4.25 14.29
CA ARG A 182 -14.94 2.92 14.50
C ARG A 182 -15.63 2.41 13.24
N GLN A 183 -16.37 3.28 12.54
CA GLN A 183 -17.03 2.92 11.29
C GLN A 183 -16.02 2.61 10.18
N LEU A 184 -14.93 3.39 10.10
CA LEU A 184 -13.82 3.13 9.16
C LEU A 184 -13.12 1.80 9.45
N ALA A 185 -12.97 1.41 10.71
CA ALA A 185 -12.39 0.12 11.07
C ALA A 185 -13.27 -1.05 10.60
N CYS A 186 -14.59 -0.96 10.81
CA CYS A 186 -15.55 -1.95 10.35
C CYS A 186 -15.57 -2.06 8.82
N LEU A 187 -15.62 -0.92 8.12
CA LEU A 187 -15.51 -0.83 6.67
C LEU A 187 -14.22 -1.46 6.16
N SER A 188 -13.08 -1.08 6.77
CA SER A 188 -11.76 -1.56 6.39
C SER A 188 -11.63 -3.08 6.52
N HIS A 189 -12.23 -3.69 7.55
CA HIS A 189 -12.27 -5.14 7.71
C HIS A 189 -12.97 -5.83 6.53
N THR A 190 -14.12 -5.31 6.10
CA THR A 190 -14.86 -5.85 4.94
C THR A 190 -14.13 -5.63 3.63
N LEU A 191 -13.55 -4.44 3.41
CA LEU A 191 -12.76 -4.15 2.20
C LEU A 191 -11.49 -5.03 2.14
N HIS A 192 -10.92 -5.40 3.29
CA HIS A 192 -9.81 -6.33 3.38
C HIS A 192 -10.17 -7.72 2.87
N GLN A 193 -11.33 -8.25 3.26
CA GLN A 193 -11.83 -9.53 2.75
C GLN A 193 -12.13 -9.47 1.25
N ILE A 194 -12.69 -8.36 0.77
CA ILE A 194 -12.93 -8.12 -0.67
C ILE A 194 -11.59 -8.16 -1.45
N ALA A 195 -10.58 -7.44 -0.97
CA ALA A 195 -9.27 -7.40 -1.63
C ALA A 195 -8.57 -8.77 -1.61
N ARG A 196 -8.71 -9.51 -0.51
CA ARG A 196 -8.18 -10.86 -0.35
C ARG A 196 -8.92 -11.89 -1.21
N GLY A 197 -10.17 -11.62 -1.56
CA GLY A 197 -11.01 -12.55 -2.32
C GLY A 197 -11.40 -13.79 -1.53
N THR A 198 -11.54 -13.68 -0.22
CA THR A 198 -11.95 -14.77 0.67
C THR A 198 -13.22 -14.41 1.41
N PRO A 199 -14.18 -15.37 1.54
CA PRO A 199 -15.38 -15.15 2.32
C PRO A 199 -15.06 -15.04 3.82
N PHE A 200 -15.97 -14.47 4.58
CA PHE A 200 -15.95 -14.53 6.06
C PHE A 200 -16.15 -15.97 6.51
N ASP A 201 -15.31 -16.39 7.45
CA ASP A 201 -15.33 -17.70 8.07
C ASP A 201 -16.14 -17.72 9.40
N ASP A 202 -16.00 -18.79 10.18
CA ASP A 202 -16.73 -18.94 11.45
C ASP A 202 -16.31 -17.95 12.54
N ALA A 203 -15.12 -17.34 12.43
CA ALA A 203 -14.69 -16.29 13.36
C ALA A 203 -15.53 -15.01 13.17
N ASP A 204 -15.95 -14.74 11.93
CA ASP A 204 -16.77 -13.60 11.55
C ASP A 204 -18.18 -14.04 11.09
N ARG A 205 -18.75 -15.10 11.71
CA ARG A 205 -20.00 -15.74 11.28
C ARG A 205 -21.19 -14.80 11.03
N TYR A 206 -21.26 -13.71 11.78
CA TYR A 206 -22.32 -12.71 11.64
C TYR A 206 -22.16 -11.81 10.42
N LEU A 207 -20.98 -11.80 9.78
CA LEU A 207 -20.73 -11.12 8.52
C LEU A 207 -20.87 -12.05 7.31
N GLN A 208 -21.02 -13.37 7.50
CA GLN A 208 -21.21 -14.35 6.42
C GLN A 208 -22.37 -13.99 5.46
N PRO A 209 -23.47 -13.34 5.87
CA PRO A 209 -24.51 -12.88 4.93
C PRO A 209 -23.97 -11.93 3.85
N LEU A 210 -22.80 -11.33 4.03
CA LEU A 210 -22.12 -10.50 3.01
C LEU A 210 -21.26 -11.32 2.04
N ASN A 211 -21.07 -12.63 2.22
CA ASN A 211 -20.11 -13.43 1.47
C ASN A 211 -20.36 -13.42 -0.05
N GLU A 212 -21.59 -13.48 -0.48
CA GLU A 212 -21.93 -13.38 -1.91
C GLU A 212 -21.46 -12.02 -2.48
N TYR A 213 -21.73 -10.94 -1.76
CA TYR A 213 -21.28 -9.60 -2.13
C TYR A 213 -19.74 -9.50 -2.13
N VAL A 214 -19.07 -10.04 -1.09
CA VAL A 214 -17.62 -10.02 -0.96
C VAL A 214 -16.96 -10.68 -2.18
N LEU A 215 -17.44 -11.83 -2.60
CA LEU A 215 -16.90 -12.54 -3.76
C LEU A 215 -17.16 -11.81 -5.08
N ASP A 216 -18.34 -11.24 -5.27
CA ASP A 216 -18.63 -10.41 -6.45
C ASP A 216 -17.76 -9.15 -6.49
N ALA A 217 -17.70 -8.41 -5.40
CA ALA A 217 -16.87 -7.20 -5.27
C ALA A 217 -15.38 -7.52 -5.47
N SER A 218 -14.91 -8.64 -4.94
CA SER A 218 -13.55 -9.15 -5.14
C SER A 218 -13.21 -9.31 -6.62
N THR A 219 -14.11 -9.92 -7.40
CA THR A 219 -13.91 -10.09 -8.86
C THR A 219 -13.71 -8.74 -9.55
N ARG A 220 -14.45 -7.71 -9.12
CA ARG A 220 -14.34 -6.35 -9.66
C ARG A 220 -13.02 -5.66 -9.26
N VAL A 221 -12.54 -5.90 -8.03
CA VAL A 221 -11.22 -5.39 -7.57
C VAL A 221 -10.09 -6.09 -8.32
N HIS A 222 -10.19 -7.40 -8.56
CA HIS A 222 -9.19 -8.13 -9.35
C HIS A 222 -9.16 -7.65 -10.80
N HIS A 223 -10.31 -7.35 -11.38
CA HIS A 223 -10.39 -6.75 -12.73
C HIS A 223 -9.73 -5.36 -12.78
N TRP A 224 -9.89 -4.53 -11.74
CA TRP A 224 -9.17 -3.26 -11.64
C TRP A 224 -7.65 -3.47 -11.65
N VAL A 225 -7.12 -4.44 -10.87
CA VAL A 225 -5.69 -4.77 -10.91
C VAL A 225 -5.26 -5.26 -12.29
N GLN A 226 -6.08 -6.09 -12.95
CA GLN A 226 -5.79 -6.51 -14.32
C GLN A 226 -5.67 -5.31 -15.28
N THR A 227 -6.54 -4.31 -15.12
CA THR A 227 -6.45 -3.07 -15.91
C THR A 227 -5.14 -2.32 -15.65
N LEU A 228 -4.62 -2.30 -14.39
CA LEU A 228 -3.32 -1.71 -14.09
C LEU A 228 -2.18 -2.43 -14.81
N LEU A 229 -2.24 -3.75 -14.88
CA LEU A 229 -1.25 -4.58 -15.57
C LEU A 229 -1.30 -4.40 -17.08
N ASP A 230 -2.49 -4.29 -17.65
CA ASP A 230 -2.71 -4.15 -19.10
C ASP A 230 -2.35 -2.75 -19.60
N THR A 231 -2.48 -1.73 -18.76
CA THR A 231 -2.13 -0.32 -19.09
C THR A 231 -0.70 0.05 -18.71
N TYR A 232 0.04 -0.87 -18.13
CA TYR A 232 1.44 -0.65 -17.77
C TYR A 232 2.31 -0.41 -19.00
N VAL A 233 3.14 0.62 -18.91
CA VAL A 233 4.19 0.94 -19.89
C VAL A 233 5.54 0.73 -19.21
N ASP A 234 6.52 0.24 -19.93
CA ASP A 234 7.85 0.02 -19.37
C ASP A 234 8.48 1.30 -18.80
N ALA A 235 9.24 1.15 -17.70
CA ALA A 235 9.76 2.30 -16.96
C ALA A 235 10.75 3.13 -17.79
N GLU A 236 11.59 2.48 -18.56
CA GLU A 236 12.55 3.12 -19.43
C GLU A 236 11.85 4.01 -20.46
N HIS A 237 10.79 3.48 -21.06
CA HIS A 237 9.96 4.23 -22.02
C HIS A 237 9.17 5.37 -21.34
N HIS A 238 8.52 5.09 -20.18
CA HIS A 238 7.74 6.10 -19.44
C HIS A 238 8.59 7.31 -19.02
N PHE A 239 9.84 7.07 -18.63
CA PHE A 239 10.78 8.13 -18.20
C PHE A 239 11.65 8.67 -19.33
N GLY A 240 11.42 8.23 -20.59
CA GLY A 240 12.17 8.68 -21.76
C GLY A 240 13.66 8.31 -21.70
N LEU A 241 14.01 7.23 -21.03
CA LEU A 241 15.40 6.80 -20.89
C LEU A 241 15.92 6.10 -22.13
N ASP A 242 15.03 5.54 -22.95
CA ASP A 242 15.36 4.90 -24.23
C ASP A 242 15.92 5.92 -25.23
N GLU A 243 15.41 7.16 -25.20
CA GLU A 243 15.88 8.26 -26.06
C GLU A 243 17.28 8.76 -25.67
N TRP A 244 17.75 8.48 -24.43
CA TRP A 244 19.06 8.94 -23.95
C TRP A 244 20.23 8.05 -24.40
N THR A 245 19.94 6.81 -24.80
CA THR A 245 20.95 5.91 -25.39
C THR A 245 21.32 6.29 -26.81
N ASP A 246 20.43 6.94 -27.56
CA ASP A 246 20.65 7.37 -28.94
C ASP A 246 21.21 8.79 -29.06
N LEU A 247 21.00 9.65 -28.06
CA LEU A 247 21.59 10.99 -28.03
C LEU A 247 22.99 10.94 -27.41
N GLY A 248 23.96 10.54 -28.20
CA GLY A 248 25.37 10.61 -27.86
C GLY A 248 25.73 11.94 -27.19
N SER A 249 26.10 11.87 -25.92
CA SER A 249 27.03 12.76 -25.24
C SER A 249 26.72 14.26 -25.22
N THR A 250 25.78 14.68 -24.40
CA THR A 250 26.01 15.88 -23.62
C THR A 250 26.15 15.45 -22.17
N HIS A 251 27.41 15.44 -21.71
CA HIS A 251 27.75 15.04 -20.34
C HIS A 251 27.26 16.08 -19.32
N ALA A 252 25.97 16.13 -19.06
CA ALA A 252 25.49 16.63 -17.78
C ALA A 252 25.86 15.58 -16.75
N ARG A 253 26.87 15.85 -15.92
CA ARG A 253 27.23 14.99 -14.79
C ARG A 253 25.98 14.78 -13.94
N PRO A 254 25.62 13.53 -13.58
CA PRO A 254 24.50 13.31 -12.68
C PRO A 254 24.79 14.00 -11.35
N VAL A 255 23.88 14.86 -10.91
CA VAL A 255 23.98 15.55 -9.61
C VAL A 255 23.00 14.89 -8.66
N ILE A 256 23.50 14.47 -7.52
CA ILE A 256 22.66 13.91 -6.44
C ILE A 256 22.54 15.00 -5.37
N TYR A 257 21.33 15.45 -5.08
CA TYR A 257 21.05 16.33 -3.96
C TYR A 257 20.79 15.46 -2.72
N ILE A 258 21.69 15.50 -1.77
CA ILE A 258 21.61 14.72 -0.53
C ILE A 258 21.99 15.61 0.65
N SER A 259 21.21 15.57 1.72
CA SER A 259 21.54 16.28 2.94
C SER A 259 22.63 15.55 3.74
N PRO A 260 23.45 16.25 4.56
CA PRO A 260 24.41 15.61 5.43
C PRO A 260 23.80 14.55 6.36
N ASN A 261 22.59 14.77 6.85
CA ASN A 261 21.89 13.82 7.71
C ASN A 261 21.51 12.52 6.96
N GLU A 262 21.14 12.63 5.69
CA GLU A 262 20.88 11.45 4.84
C GLU A 262 22.16 10.67 4.57
N VAL A 263 23.28 11.36 4.33
CA VAL A 263 24.59 10.71 4.18
C VAL A 263 24.96 9.93 5.46
N TYR A 264 24.78 10.54 6.63
CA TYR A 264 25.07 9.87 7.91
C TYR A 264 24.14 8.68 8.15
N ALA A 265 22.86 8.80 7.82
CA ALA A 265 21.90 7.71 7.94
C ALA A 265 22.25 6.54 7.01
N ILE A 266 22.64 6.84 5.76
CA ILE A 266 23.10 5.83 4.80
C ILE A 266 24.36 5.16 5.31
N HIS A 267 25.35 5.94 5.79
CA HIS A 267 26.60 5.41 6.35
C HIS A 267 26.31 4.46 7.53
N GLN A 268 25.47 4.86 8.46
CA GLN A 268 25.08 4.02 9.60
C GLN A 268 24.40 2.72 9.15
N LEU A 269 23.49 2.81 8.17
CA LEU A 269 22.79 1.65 7.60
C LEU A 269 23.78 0.67 6.96
N LEU A 270 24.72 1.18 6.17
CA LEU A 270 25.74 0.39 5.50
C LEU A 270 26.69 -0.29 6.52
N CYS A 271 27.15 0.44 7.55
CA CYS A 271 27.98 -0.13 8.61
C CYS A 271 27.26 -1.24 9.38
N THR A 272 25.96 -1.07 9.64
CA THR A 272 25.16 -2.07 10.36
C THR A 272 24.98 -3.36 9.56
N ASN A 273 24.93 -3.27 8.23
CA ASN A 273 24.61 -4.38 7.33
C ASN A 273 25.81 -4.83 6.50
N VAL A 274 27.00 -4.35 6.75
CA VAL A 274 28.20 -4.62 5.93
C VAL A 274 28.43 -6.13 5.69
N ALA A 275 28.27 -6.95 6.73
CA ALA A 275 28.46 -8.40 6.63
C ALA A 275 27.50 -9.12 5.70
N SER A 276 26.33 -8.52 5.40
CA SER A 276 25.33 -9.07 4.48
C SER A 276 25.40 -8.46 3.08
N LEU A 277 26.12 -7.35 2.92
CA LEU A 277 26.19 -6.58 1.68
C LEU A 277 27.48 -6.80 0.90
N THR A 278 28.56 -7.19 1.60
CA THR A 278 29.90 -7.21 1.00
C THR A 278 30.66 -8.48 1.36
N ASP A 279 31.51 -8.94 0.43
CA ASP A 279 32.55 -9.93 0.70
C ASP A 279 33.80 -9.24 1.26
N SER A 280 34.73 -10.02 1.83
CA SER A 280 35.92 -9.54 2.55
C SER A 280 36.92 -8.69 1.73
N HIS A 281 36.73 -8.60 0.42
CA HIS A 281 37.57 -7.84 -0.53
C HIS A 281 36.79 -6.82 -1.38
N ASP A 282 35.62 -6.42 -0.94
CA ASP A 282 34.78 -5.46 -1.65
C ASP A 282 35.24 -4.02 -1.35
N ALA A 283 35.29 -3.18 -2.39
CA ALA A 283 35.62 -1.76 -2.26
C ALA A 283 34.73 -0.99 -1.29
N LEU A 284 33.47 -1.44 -1.12
CA LEU A 284 32.54 -0.87 -0.14
C LEU A 284 32.99 -1.17 1.30
N ALA A 285 33.48 -2.38 1.58
CA ALA A 285 33.98 -2.76 2.89
C ALA A 285 35.25 -1.96 3.25
N GLU A 286 36.15 -1.75 2.29
CA GLU A 286 37.34 -0.89 2.44
C GLU A 286 36.96 0.56 2.72
N LEU A 287 36.01 1.11 1.95
CA LEU A 287 35.52 2.47 2.13
C LEU A 287 34.92 2.68 3.52
N LEU A 288 34.05 1.76 3.98
CA LEU A 288 33.42 1.86 5.30
C LEU A 288 34.46 1.75 6.43
N THR A 289 35.50 0.96 6.24
CA THR A 289 36.62 0.84 7.18
C THR A 289 37.42 2.17 7.26
N GLN A 290 37.63 2.84 6.13
CA GLN A 290 38.30 4.14 6.07
C GLN A 290 37.47 5.25 6.67
N LEU A 291 36.15 5.25 6.46
CA LEU A 291 35.22 6.26 7.01
C LEU A 291 35.02 6.11 8.51
N GLY A 292 35.21 4.90 9.07
CA GLY A 292 35.07 4.64 10.50
C GLY A 292 33.61 4.69 10.96
N THR A 293 33.42 5.04 12.24
CA THR A 293 32.06 5.10 12.83
C THR A 293 31.29 6.32 12.35
N PRO A 294 30.03 6.14 11.89
CA PRO A 294 29.21 7.25 11.41
C PRO A 294 28.98 8.28 12.54
N PRO A 295 29.03 9.59 12.21
CA PRO A 295 28.73 10.64 13.16
C PRO A 295 27.28 10.50 13.65
N VAL A 296 27.09 10.65 14.97
CA VAL A 296 25.74 10.71 15.55
C VAL A 296 25.24 12.13 15.40
N SER A 297 24.12 12.32 14.71
CA SER A 297 23.44 13.62 14.62
C SER A 297 22.93 14.02 16.01
N THR A 298 23.64 14.89 16.69
CA THR A 298 23.33 15.28 18.07
C THR A 298 22.58 16.61 18.19
N THR A 299 22.27 17.30 17.10
CA THR A 299 21.64 18.63 17.20
C THR A 299 20.45 18.80 16.22
N PRO A 300 19.29 19.25 16.77
CA PRO A 300 18.17 19.73 15.95
C PRO A 300 18.50 20.95 15.08
N GLU A 301 19.64 21.61 15.33
CA GLU A 301 20.06 22.82 14.61
C GLU A 301 20.61 22.52 13.21
N LEU A 302 21.16 21.32 12.95
CA LEU A 302 21.57 20.91 11.61
C LEU A 302 20.37 20.67 10.65
N SER A 303 19.19 20.44 11.18
CA SER A 303 17.95 20.37 10.37
C SER A 303 17.47 21.75 9.91
N ARG A 304 18.02 22.84 10.45
CA ARG A 304 17.74 24.23 10.07
C ARG A 304 18.84 24.89 9.23
N ALA A 305 20.00 24.24 9.09
CA ALA A 305 20.98 24.66 8.11
C ALA A 305 20.43 24.31 6.72
N ARG A 306 19.66 25.24 6.17
CA ARG A 306 19.26 25.24 4.77
C ARG A 306 20.51 25.10 3.91
N ASP A 307 20.46 24.12 3.02
CA ASP A 307 21.14 24.16 1.73
C ASP A 307 22.68 24.16 1.75
N GLY A 308 23.27 23.23 2.50
CA GLY A 308 24.58 22.73 2.11
C GLY A 308 24.45 21.68 1.03
N GLU A 309 24.21 22.09 -0.21
CA GLU A 309 24.27 21.19 -1.36
C GLU A 309 25.66 20.59 -1.46
N VAL A 310 25.81 19.32 -1.14
CA VAL A 310 27.05 18.60 -1.41
C VAL A 310 26.98 18.10 -2.84
N THR A 311 27.65 18.78 -3.74
CA THR A 311 27.84 18.32 -5.11
C THR A 311 28.95 17.27 -5.11
N LEU A 312 28.59 16.01 -5.26
CA LEU A 312 29.56 14.94 -5.53
C LEU A 312 29.94 15.01 -7.00
N ALA A 313 31.16 15.41 -7.28
CA ALA A 313 31.73 15.48 -8.63
C ALA A 313 32.24 14.12 -9.09
#